data_3be80145aa52ae44f41dc6899ab08fc2
#
_entry.id   3be80145aa52ae44f41dc6899ab08fc2
#
_cell.length_a   1.000
_cell.length_b   1.000
_cell.length_c   1.000
_cell.angle_alpha   90.00
_cell.angle_beta   90.00
_cell.angle_gamma   90.00
#
_symmetry.space_group_name_H-M   'P 1'
#
loop_
_entity.id
_entity.type
_entity.pdbx_description
1 polymer ?
#
loop_
_entity_poly.entity_id
_entity_poly.type
_entity_poly.pdbx_seq_one_letter_code
_entity_poly.pdbx_strand_id
1 'polypeptide(L)'
;MNIDGCISEDIHTSGGGEIPPCAGLTSNALPKAQSSKKAESSHTGVSTSYALSEDPPHWYALRCTYGREKTAYEYMTAKGITAFYPTQTTVKLIKGKRKTVTESLLPNIFFAYGTLDQLKHFVYDNVNLPFLRFYYRHTHVGSRIEKTPMIVPNHQMESLRIIYAAETDNTIVSLAEVPKFKKGQMVRVTDGAFKGVIGRVARWQGQQRVAVVMEELVTVVTAYVPSAFLEKMNN
;
A
#
# COMPACT_ATOMS: atom_id res chain seq x y z
N MET A 1 -54.06 35.11 23.32
CA MET A 1 -53.42 36.21 24.07
C MET A 1 -51.97 36.28 23.51
N ASN A 2 -51.78 37.30 22.75
CA ASN A 2 -50.56 38.01 22.36
C ASN A 2 -49.45 37.94 23.43
N ILE A 3 -48.19 38.01 23.12
CA ILE A 3 -47.49 39.12 22.47
C ILE A 3 -46.10 38.63 22.01
N ASP A 4 -45.72 38.92 20.84
CA ASP A 4 -44.60 39.59 20.20
C ASP A 4 -43.34 39.88 21.04
N GLY A 5 -42.20 39.67 20.43
CA GLY A 5 -40.89 40.13 20.86
C GLY A 5 -39.80 39.82 19.87
N CYS A 6 -39.88 40.50 18.72
CA CYS A 6 -38.77 40.70 17.77
C CYS A 6 -37.67 41.53 18.43
N ILE A 7 -36.41 41.22 18.25
CA ILE A 7 -35.31 42.19 18.00
C ILE A 7 -34.15 41.45 17.34
N SER A 8 -33.82 41.93 16.18
CA SER A 8 -32.63 41.75 15.36
C SER A 8 -31.38 42.46 15.92
N GLU A 9 -30.32 42.20 15.26
CA GLU A 9 -29.03 42.93 15.11
C GLU A 9 -27.84 42.11 15.68
N ASP A 10 -26.77 41.98 15.10
CA ASP A 10 -26.08 42.32 13.83
C ASP A 10 -24.65 41.80 13.97
N ILE A 11 -24.15 41.22 12.85
CA ILE A 11 -22.80 41.33 12.30
C ILE A 11 -21.61 41.34 13.28
N HIS A 12 -20.72 40.34 13.13
CA HIS A 12 -19.34 40.60 12.71
C HIS A 12 -18.65 39.37 12.12
N THR A 13 -18.32 39.51 10.88
CA THR A 13 -17.31 38.92 10.01
C THR A 13 -16.00 38.52 10.70
N SER A 14 -15.44 37.52 10.08
CA SER A 14 -14.04 37.26 9.78
C SER A 14 -13.40 36.09 10.53
N GLY A 15 -12.95 35.17 9.72
CA GLY A 15 -12.11 34.04 10.13
C GLY A 15 -12.23 32.91 9.14
N GLY A 16 -11.95 33.19 7.86
CA GLY A 16 -11.75 32.14 6.85
C GLY A 16 -10.54 31.30 7.23
N GLY A 17 -10.80 30.14 7.79
CA GLY A 17 -9.82 29.08 7.88
C GLY A 17 -9.85 28.30 6.58
N GLU A 18 -8.99 28.64 5.65
CA GLU A 18 -8.74 27.86 4.46
C GLU A 18 -8.35 26.44 4.87
N ILE A 19 -9.16 25.50 4.43
CA ILE A 19 -8.80 24.08 4.44
C ILE A 19 -7.74 23.94 3.34
N PRO A 20 -6.50 23.51 3.65
CA PRO A 20 -5.53 23.27 2.59
C PRO A 20 -6.07 22.14 1.69
N PRO A 21 -6.01 22.31 0.37
CA PRO A 21 -6.42 21.28 -0.56
C PRO A 21 -5.53 20.03 -0.33
N CYS A 22 -6.16 18.88 -0.30
CA CYS A 22 -5.49 17.58 -0.35
C CYS A 22 -4.43 17.65 -1.45
N ALA A 23 -3.18 17.49 -1.08
CA ALA A 23 -2.06 17.50 -2.00
C ALA A 23 -2.33 16.49 -3.11
N GLY A 24 -2.45 17.03 -4.33
CA GLY A 24 -2.72 16.26 -5.53
C GLY A 24 -1.71 15.15 -5.70
N LEU A 25 -2.22 14.00 -6.07
CA LEU A 25 -1.46 12.89 -6.63
C LEU A 25 -0.68 13.39 -7.85
N THR A 26 0.55 13.77 -7.65
CA THR A 26 1.47 13.91 -8.79
C THR A 26 1.76 12.51 -9.29
N SER A 27 1.28 12.25 -10.48
CA SER A 27 1.64 11.09 -11.27
C SER A 27 3.14 11.13 -11.57
N ASN A 28 3.95 10.53 -10.70
CA ASN A 28 5.34 10.28 -11.01
C ASN A 28 5.41 9.09 -11.96
N ALA A 29 5.50 9.43 -13.25
CA ALA A 29 5.90 8.52 -14.29
C ALA A 29 7.25 7.88 -13.94
N LEU A 30 7.38 6.60 -14.22
CA LEU A 30 8.64 5.85 -14.16
C LEU A 30 9.71 6.58 -14.97
N PRO A 31 10.92 6.78 -14.44
CA PRO A 31 12.02 7.27 -15.25
C PRO A 31 12.42 6.21 -16.28
N LYS A 32 12.36 6.58 -17.54
CA LYS A 32 12.95 5.82 -18.67
C LYS A 32 14.46 5.79 -18.48
N ALA A 33 15.04 4.59 -18.60
CA ALA A 33 16.48 4.40 -18.68
C ALA A 33 17.05 5.20 -19.86
N GLN A 34 17.92 6.16 -19.55
CA GLN A 34 18.78 6.79 -20.55
C GLN A 34 20.22 6.32 -20.34
N SER A 35 20.74 5.68 -21.37
CA SER A 35 22.15 5.40 -21.53
C SER A 35 22.89 6.69 -21.87
N SER A 36 23.97 7.03 -21.17
CA SER A 36 24.98 7.95 -21.72
C SER A 36 26.33 7.82 -21.02
N LYS A 37 27.27 7.40 -21.80
CA LYS A 37 28.66 7.83 -22.07
C LYS A 37 29.47 8.48 -20.93
N LYS A 38 30.59 7.81 -20.74
CA LYS A 38 31.91 8.07 -20.19
C LYS A 38 32.40 9.54 -20.33
N ALA A 39 32.83 10.12 -19.21
CA ALA A 39 33.90 11.12 -19.18
C ALA A 39 34.63 11.03 -17.83
N GLU A 40 35.94 10.85 -17.92
CA GLU A 40 36.91 10.83 -16.82
C GLU A 40 37.18 12.25 -16.32
N SER A 41 37.27 12.41 -14.98
CA SER A 41 38.26 13.34 -14.42
C SER A 41 38.40 13.11 -12.92
N SER A 42 39.65 13.02 -12.51
CA SER A 42 40.21 12.79 -11.19
C SER A 42 39.88 13.87 -10.18
N HIS A 43 39.48 13.49 -8.95
CA HIS A 43 39.96 14.09 -7.71
C HIS A 43 39.66 13.20 -6.50
N THR A 44 40.70 12.93 -5.74
CA THR A 44 40.78 12.25 -4.45
C THR A 44 39.75 12.79 -3.43
N GLY A 45 38.79 11.97 -3.08
CA GLY A 45 37.93 12.13 -1.93
C GLY A 45 37.50 10.74 -1.48
N VAL A 46 37.77 10.39 -0.23
CA VAL A 46 37.40 9.11 0.38
C VAL A 46 35.88 9.02 0.34
N SER A 47 35.34 8.53 -0.76
CA SER A 47 33.96 8.10 -0.86
C SER A 47 33.93 6.63 -0.51
N THR A 48 33.38 6.30 0.64
CA THR A 48 32.96 4.95 0.99
C THR A 48 31.97 4.50 -0.10
N SER A 49 32.51 3.89 -1.15
CA SER A 49 31.71 3.24 -2.18
C SER A 49 31.02 2.04 -1.54
N TYR A 50 29.78 2.24 -1.10
CA TYR A 50 28.88 1.10 -0.96
C TYR A 50 28.80 0.46 -2.34
N ALA A 51 29.35 -0.73 -2.48
CA ALA A 51 29.17 -1.53 -3.67
C ALA A 51 27.66 -1.66 -3.89
N LEU A 52 27.17 -1.03 -4.95
CA LEU A 52 25.77 -1.14 -5.34
C LEU A 52 25.57 -2.61 -5.67
N SER A 53 24.83 -3.33 -4.84
CA SER A 53 24.39 -4.66 -5.18
C SER A 53 23.66 -4.57 -6.52
N GLU A 54 24.02 -5.42 -7.47
CA GLU A 54 23.43 -5.45 -8.82
C GLU A 54 21.96 -5.92 -8.81
N ASP A 55 21.43 -6.20 -7.64
CA ASP A 55 20.05 -6.64 -7.48
C ASP A 55 19.06 -5.51 -7.84
N PRO A 56 18.15 -5.77 -8.77
CA PRO A 56 17.13 -4.78 -9.15
C PRO A 56 16.22 -4.44 -7.94
N PRO A 57 15.69 -3.22 -7.89
CA PRO A 57 14.78 -2.84 -6.83
C PRO A 57 13.43 -3.56 -6.97
N HIS A 58 12.89 -4.01 -5.83
CA HIS A 58 11.63 -4.74 -5.72
C HIS A 58 10.76 -4.16 -4.62
N TRP A 59 9.47 -4.51 -4.65
CA TRP A 59 8.59 -4.31 -3.52
C TRP A 59 8.80 -5.41 -2.48
N TYR A 60 9.08 -5.00 -1.25
CA TYR A 60 9.21 -5.90 -0.11
C TYR A 60 8.06 -5.68 0.87
N ALA A 61 7.53 -6.79 1.40
CA ALA A 61 6.59 -6.72 2.50
C ALA A 61 7.37 -6.57 3.81
N LEU A 62 7.02 -5.54 4.58
CA LEU A 62 7.62 -5.22 5.87
C LEU A 62 6.60 -5.39 6.99
N ARG A 63 7.05 -5.93 8.11
CA ARG A 63 6.25 -6.12 9.31
C ARG A 63 6.68 -5.14 10.38
N CYS A 64 5.71 -4.43 10.96
CA CYS A 64 5.90 -3.64 12.16
C CYS A 64 5.24 -4.32 13.36
N THR A 65 5.87 -4.25 14.51
CA THR A 65 5.25 -4.67 15.76
C THR A 65 4.60 -3.48 16.46
N TYR A 66 3.57 -3.77 17.26
CA TYR A 66 2.90 -2.78 18.13
C TYR A 66 2.15 -1.66 17.41
N GLY A 67 1.65 -1.87 16.19
CA GLY A 67 0.87 -0.86 15.46
C GLY A 67 1.66 0.41 15.10
N ARG A 68 2.97 0.27 14.83
CA ARG A 68 3.87 1.39 14.51
C ARG A 68 4.13 1.54 13.01
N GLU A 69 3.25 1.01 12.17
CA GLU A 69 3.39 1.03 10.72
C GLU A 69 3.49 2.45 10.19
N LYS A 70 2.64 3.34 10.71
CA LYS A 70 2.63 4.75 10.32
C LYS A 70 3.97 5.42 10.60
N THR A 71 4.55 5.19 11.78
CA THR A 71 5.85 5.76 12.16
C THR A 71 6.96 5.26 11.24
N ALA A 72 6.98 3.95 10.91
CA ALA A 72 7.96 3.38 10.01
C ALA A 72 7.79 3.93 8.58
N TYR A 73 6.55 4.00 8.09
CA TYR A 73 6.22 4.55 6.79
C TYR A 73 6.69 6.00 6.65
N GLU A 74 6.33 6.87 7.60
CA GLU A 74 6.72 8.29 7.59
C GLU A 74 8.23 8.46 7.64
N TYR A 75 8.92 7.69 8.48
CA TYR A 75 10.37 7.75 8.59
C TYR A 75 11.07 7.32 7.29
N MET A 76 10.67 6.19 6.69
CA MET A 76 11.26 5.69 5.45
C MET A 76 10.99 6.63 4.27
N THR A 77 9.78 7.17 4.18
CA THR A 77 9.41 8.14 3.14
C THR A 77 10.21 9.43 3.27
N ALA A 78 10.40 9.95 4.49
CA ALA A 78 11.26 11.11 4.76
C ALA A 78 12.73 10.88 4.37
N LYS A 79 13.18 9.62 4.32
CA LYS A 79 14.52 9.22 3.85
C LYS A 79 14.57 8.90 2.36
N GLY A 80 13.51 9.19 1.60
CA GLY A 80 13.45 8.99 0.15
C GLY A 80 13.12 7.59 -0.31
N ILE A 81 12.70 6.69 0.59
CA ILE A 81 12.24 5.36 0.21
C ILE A 81 10.79 5.43 -0.27
N THR A 82 10.52 4.89 -1.46
CA THR A 82 9.15 4.70 -1.93
C THR A 82 8.47 3.64 -1.09
N ALA A 83 7.40 4.00 -0.38
CA ALA A 83 6.66 3.08 0.46
C ALA A 83 5.15 3.17 0.18
N PHE A 84 4.42 2.11 0.55
CA PHE A 84 2.97 2.06 0.46
C PHE A 84 2.37 1.52 1.75
N TYR A 85 1.59 2.36 2.40
CA TYR A 85 0.89 2.05 3.65
C TYR A 85 -0.62 2.21 3.42
N PRO A 86 -1.35 1.11 3.18
CA PRO A 86 -2.79 1.17 2.94
C PRO A 86 -3.53 1.50 4.23
N THR A 87 -4.20 2.64 4.27
CA THR A 87 -5.03 3.09 5.38
C THR A 87 -6.47 3.29 4.93
N GLN A 88 -7.40 3.08 5.83
CA GLN A 88 -8.82 3.33 5.62
C GLN A 88 -9.32 4.32 6.66
N THR A 89 -10.11 5.28 6.21
CA THR A 89 -10.76 6.25 7.10
C THR A 89 -12.15 5.78 7.45
N THR A 90 -12.40 5.51 8.72
CA THR A 90 -13.70 5.05 9.22
C THR A 90 -14.23 5.97 10.31
N VAL A 91 -15.56 6.09 10.43
CA VAL A 91 -16.19 6.82 11.52
C VAL A 91 -16.54 5.87 12.65
N LYS A 92 -15.87 6.03 13.78
CA LYS A 92 -16.11 5.22 15.00
C LYS A 92 -16.78 6.02 16.10
N LEU A 93 -17.59 5.35 16.88
CA LEU A 93 -18.17 5.92 18.10
C LEU A 93 -17.18 5.73 19.25
N ILE A 94 -16.50 6.80 19.66
CA ILE A 94 -15.53 6.76 20.76
C ILE A 94 -16.07 7.61 21.90
N LYS A 95 -16.33 6.99 23.05
CA LYS A 95 -16.91 7.66 24.23
C LYS A 95 -18.19 8.43 23.92
N GLY A 96 -19.09 7.83 23.13
CA GLY A 96 -20.37 8.41 22.71
C GLY A 96 -20.28 9.51 21.66
N LYS A 97 -19.10 9.84 21.14
CA LYS A 97 -18.90 10.84 20.08
C LYS A 97 -18.42 10.18 18.79
N ARG A 98 -18.99 10.58 17.65
CA ARG A 98 -18.49 10.15 16.34
C ARG A 98 -17.13 10.79 16.07
N LYS A 99 -16.14 9.97 15.82
CA LYS A 99 -14.79 10.40 15.45
C LYS A 99 -14.36 9.71 14.16
N THR A 100 -13.79 10.48 13.26
CA THR A 100 -13.10 9.96 12.08
C THR A 100 -11.74 9.42 12.51
N VAL A 101 -11.49 8.15 12.23
CA VAL A 101 -10.25 7.45 12.59
C VAL A 101 -9.66 6.85 11.32
N THR A 102 -8.38 7.10 11.08
CA THR A 102 -7.61 6.46 10.00
C THR A 102 -6.88 5.25 10.58
N GLU A 103 -7.19 4.08 10.08
CA GLU A 103 -6.63 2.82 10.52
C GLU A 103 -5.92 2.10 9.38
N SER A 104 -4.96 1.24 9.72
CA SER A 104 -4.33 0.38 8.74
C SER A 104 -5.34 -0.63 8.18
N LEU A 105 -5.40 -0.74 6.86
CA LEU A 105 -6.16 -1.80 6.20
C LEU A 105 -5.47 -3.16 6.34
N LEU A 106 -4.15 -3.15 6.43
CA LEU A 106 -3.30 -4.33 6.62
C LEU A 106 -2.54 -4.19 7.96
N PRO A 107 -3.11 -4.60 9.10
CA PRO A 107 -2.47 -4.45 10.40
C PRO A 107 -1.08 -5.08 10.43
N ASN A 108 -0.13 -4.34 10.95
CA ASN A 108 1.29 -4.70 11.06
C ASN A 108 2.05 -4.89 9.74
N ILE A 109 1.47 -4.51 8.60
CA ILE A 109 2.09 -4.68 7.27
C ILE A 109 2.09 -3.36 6.52
N PHE A 110 3.21 -3.05 5.89
CA PHE A 110 3.31 -2.07 4.82
C PHE A 110 4.36 -2.50 3.81
N PHE A 111 4.48 -1.80 2.70
CA PHE A 111 5.36 -2.19 1.60
C PHE A 111 6.39 -1.09 1.34
N ALA A 112 7.62 -1.49 1.00
CA ALA A 112 8.68 -0.58 0.61
C ALA A 112 9.34 -1.06 -0.68
N TYR A 113 9.69 -0.12 -1.55
CA TYR A 113 10.36 -0.36 -2.81
C TYR A 113 11.81 0.07 -2.75
N GLY A 114 12.71 -0.82 -3.10
CA GLY A 114 14.15 -0.56 -3.12
C GLY A 114 14.96 -1.82 -3.35
N THR A 115 16.28 -1.69 -3.33
CA THR A 115 17.17 -2.85 -3.34
C THR A 115 17.16 -3.52 -1.96
N LEU A 116 17.48 -4.81 -1.95
CA LEU A 116 17.50 -5.57 -0.69
C LEU A 116 18.48 -4.95 0.32
N ASP A 117 19.66 -4.54 -0.11
CA ASP A 117 20.68 -3.99 0.78
C ASP A 117 20.27 -2.62 1.34
N GLN A 118 19.65 -1.77 0.51
CA GLN A 118 19.10 -0.51 0.96
C GLN A 118 18.06 -0.71 2.07
N LEU A 119 17.16 -1.68 1.90
CA LEU A 119 16.12 -1.96 2.89
C LEU A 119 16.66 -2.69 4.13
N LYS A 120 17.70 -3.53 4.01
CA LYS A 120 18.40 -4.14 5.14
C LYS A 120 18.93 -3.09 6.11
N HIS A 121 19.49 -1.99 5.58
CA HIS A 121 19.97 -0.89 6.40
C HIS A 121 18.87 -0.31 7.30
N PHE A 122 17.64 -0.16 6.79
CA PHE A 122 16.50 0.30 7.61
C PHE A 122 16.02 -0.75 8.61
N VAL A 123 16.10 -2.03 8.28
CA VAL A 123 15.54 -3.10 9.09
C VAL A 123 16.50 -3.55 10.20
N TYR A 124 17.82 -3.57 9.93
CA TYR A 124 18.80 -4.14 10.86
C TYR A 124 19.67 -3.10 11.54
N ASP A 125 20.04 -2.03 10.82
CA ASP A 125 21.06 -1.09 11.31
C ASP A 125 20.45 0.21 11.86
N ASN A 126 19.14 0.39 11.72
CA ASN A 126 18.47 1.63 12.09
C ASN A 126 17.93 1.59 13.52
N VAL A 127 18.55 2.33 14.41
CA VAL A 127 18.13 2.45 15.82
C VAL A 127 16.76 3.09 16.01
N ASN A 128 16.26 3.85 15.03
CA ASN A 128 14.95 4.48 15.10
C ASN A 128 13.80 3.52 14.73
N LEU A 129 14.10 2.38 14.11
CA LEU A 129 13.12 1.40 13.66
C LEU A 129 13.34 0.00 14.25
N PRO A 130 13.57 -0.15 15.58
CA PRO A 130 13.88 -1.44 16.19
C PRO A 130 12.73 -2.45 16.09
N PHE A 131 11.54 -1.98 15.75
CA PHE A 131 10.30 -2.74 15.59
C PHE A 131 10.03 -3.16 14.14
N LEU A 132 10.88 -2.77 13.18
CA LEU A 132 10.74 -3.10 11.77
C LEU A 132 11.42 -4.43 11.46
N ARG A 133 10.76 -5.28 10.66
CA ARG A 133 11.28 -6.57 10.19
C ARG A 133 10.81 -6.82 8.77
N PHE A 134 11.54 -7.64 8.01
CA PHE A 134 11.03 -8.20 6.77
C PHE A 134 9.94 -9.24 7.08
N TYR A 135 8.95 -9.34 6.21
CA TYR A 135 8.23 -10.58 6.03
C TYR A 135 9.14 -11.57 5.30
N TYR A 136 9.12 -12.84 5.73
CA TYR A 136 9.94 -13.87 5.13
C TYR A 136 9.08 -14.95 4.52
N ARG A 137 9.46 -15.36 3.31
CA ARG A 137 9.00 -16.62 2.74
C ARG A 137 9.88 -17.75 3.26
N HIS A 138 9.27 -18.84 3.64
CA HIS A 138 9.94 -20.04 4.11
C HIS A 138 9.89 -21.08 3.00
N THR A 139 11.03 -21.43 2.40
CA THR A 139 11.13 -22.42 1.35
C THR A 139 11.87 -23.64 1.89
N HIS A 140 11.27 -24.82 1.74
CA HIS A 140 11.92 -26.07 2.10
C HIS A 140 12.85 -26.51 0.99
N VAL A 141 14.16 -26.55 1.27
CA VAL A 141 15.19 -27.06 0.37
C VAL A 141 15.80 -28.29 1.02
N GLY A 142 15.31 -29.47 0.65
CA GLY A 142 15.65 -30.72 1.34
C GLY A 142 15.22 -30.69 2.81
N SER A 143 16.17 -30.89 3.72
CA SER A 143 15.92 -30.85 5.18
C SER A 143 16.08 -29.45 5.79
N ARG A 144 16.41 -28.43 5.01
CA ARG A 144 16.66 -27.06 5.50
C ARG A 144 15.49 -26.16 5.14
N ILE A 145 15.22 -25.19 6.03
CA ILE A 145 14.27 -24.11 5.77
C ILE A 145 15.07 -22.86 5.44
N GLU A 146 14.96 -22.41 4.21
CA GLU A 146 15.51 -21.14 3.78
C GLU A 146 14.50 -20.02 4.00
N LYS A 147 14.99 -18.89 4.53
CA LYS A 147 14.19 -17.69 4.78
C LYS A 147 14.65 -16.60 3.83
N THR A 148 13.79 -16.24 2.90
CA THR A 148 14.05 -15.13 1.98
C THR A 148 13.08 -13.97 2.24
N PRO A 149 13.54 -12.71 2.24
CA PRO A 149 12.63 -11.57 2.31
C PRO A 149 11.57 -11.65 1.23
N MET A 150 10.32 -11.40 1.61
CA MET A 150 9.19 -11.57 0.71
C MET A 150 9.12 -10.42 -0.29
N ILE A 151 9.28 -10.76 -1.56
CA ILE A 151 9.11 -9.86 -2.70
C ILE A 151 7.66 -9.95 -3.18
N VAL A 152 7.05 -8.79 -3.38
CA VAL A 152 5.70 -8.66 -3.94
C VAL A 152 5.80 -8.22 -5.40
N PRO A 153 5.25 -8.99 -6.36
CA PRO A 153 5.26 -8.63 -7.77
C PRO A 153 4.59 -7.27 -8.05
N ASN A 154 5.13 -6.50 -8.98
CA ASN A 154 4.63 -5.16 -9.32
C ASN A 154 3.14 -5.16 -9.66
N HIS A 155 2.66 -6.14 -10.45
CA HIS A 155 1.25 -6.22 -10.84
C HIS A 155 0.31 -6.44 -9.65
N GLN A 156 0.78 -7.12 -8.58
CA GLN A 156 0.00 -7.27 -7.34
C GLN A 156 -0.03 -5.97 -6.55
N MET A 157 1.09 -5.25 -6.50
CA MET A 157 1.15 -3.93 -5.86
C MET A 157 0.27 -2.89 -6.57
N GLU A 158 0.29 -2.88 -7.89
CA GLU A 158 -0.60 -2.01 -8.69
C GLU A 158 -2.07 -2.35 -8.45
N SER A 159 -2.41 -3.64 -8.49
CA SER A 159 -3.76 -4.11 -8.20
C SER A 159 -4.22 -3.71 -6.78
N LEU A 160 -3.34 -3.84 -5.79
CA LEU A 160 -3.63 -3.42 -4.41
C LEU A 160 -3.88 -1.90 -4.34
N ARG A 161 -3.07 -1.10 -5.02
CA ARG A 161 -3.23 0.36 -5.07
C ARG A 161 -4.55 0.78 -5.71
N ILE A 162 -4.94 0.13 -6.81
CA ILE A 162 -6.22 0.40 -7.48
C ILE A 162 -7.39 0.05 -6.56
N ILE A 163 -7.35 -1.13 -5.91
CA ILE A 163 -8.41 -1.55 -4.99
C ILE A 163 -8.53 -0.57 -3.82
N TYR A 164 -7.41 -0.12 -3.32
CA TYR A 164 -7.35 0.84 -2.23
C TYR A 164 -7.89 2.22 -2.65
N ALA A 165 -7.49 2.71 -3.82
CA ALA A 165 -7.93 4.01 -4.35
C ALA A 165 -9.43 4.04 -4.71
N ALA A 166 -10.04 2.88 -4.95
CA ALA A 166 -11.47 2.78 -5.23
C ALA A 166 -12.36 3.04 -4.00
N GLU A 167 -11.80 3.11 -2.78
CA GLU A 167 -12.47 3.46 -1.51
C GLU A 167 -13.84 2.80 -1.31
N THR A 168 -13.98 1.54 -1.71
CA THR A 168 -15.26 0.83 -1.62
C THR A 168 -15.38 0.13 -0.27
N ASP A 169 -16.47 0.38 0.45
CA ASP A 169 -16.79 -0.23 1.75
C ASP A 169 -16.89 -1.76 1.72
N ASN A 170 -17.01 -2.33 0.53
CA ASN A 170 -17.18 -3.76 0.31
C ASN A 170 -15.91 -4.52 -0.07
N THR A 171 -14.73 -3.91 0.06
CA THR A 171 -13.46 -4.59 -0.11
C THR A 171 -13.20 -5.50 1.09
N ILE A 172 -12.85 -6.76 0.81
CA ILE A 172 -12.57 -7.75 1.85
C ILE A 172 -11.07 -7.96 1.91
N VAL A 173 -10.51 -7.84 3.11
CA VAL A 173 -9.11 -8.14 3.38
C VAL A 173 -9.04 -9.34 4.30
N SER A 174 -8.26 -10.34 3.92
CA SER A 174 -7.99 -11.52 4.74
C SER A 174 -6.48 -11.69 4.88
N LEU A 175 -5.99 -11.67 6.10
CA LEU A 175 -4.59 -11.97 6.44
C LEU A 175 -4.27 -13.47 6.36
N ALA A 176 -5.27 -14.30 6.06
CA ALA A 176 -5.09 -15.72 5.84
C ALA A 176 -5.33 -16.07 4.37
N GLU A 177 -4.62 -17.06 3.90
CA GLU A 177 -4.92 -17.64 2.60
C GLU A 177 -6.28 -18.33 2.65
N VAL A 178 -7.18 -17.87 1.81
CA VAL A 178 -8.48 -18.50 1.64
C VAL A 178 -8.39 -19.44 0.43
N PRO A 179 -8.39 -20.77 0.62
CA PRO A 179 -8.21 -21.75 -0.48
C PRO A 179 -9.21 -21.57 -1.62
N LYS A 180 -10.40 -21.05 -1.29
CA LYS A 180 -11.46 -20.73 -2.25
C LYS A 180 -11.03 -19.70 -3.29
N PHE A 181 -10.13 -18.78 -2.94
CA PHE A 181 -9.67 -17.71 -3.84
C PHE A 181 -8.46 -18.12 -4.69
N LYS A 182 -7.80 -19.22 -4.38
CA LYS A 182 -6.65 -19.72 -5.16
C LYS A 182 -7.06 -20.41 -6.47
N LYS A 183 -8.29 -20.92 -6.58
CA LYS A 183 -8.73 -21.81 -7.66
C LYS A 183 -9.38 -21.11 -8.85
N GLY A 184 -9.56 -19.78 -8.79
CA GLY A 184 -10.25 -19.02 -9.85
C GLY A 184 -9.37 -18.78 -11.08
N GLN A 185 -10.03 -18.56 -12.23
CA GLN A 185 -9.38 -18.12 -13.46
C GLN A 185 -8.69 -16.78 -13.25
N MET A 186 -7.46 -16.62 -13.74
CA MET A 186 -6.78 -15.32 -13.79
C MET A 186 -7.48 -14.40 -14.79
N VAL A 187 -7.75 -13.18 -14.35
CA VAL A 187 -8.43 -12.15 -15.15
C VAL A 187 -7.81 -10.79 -14.92
N ARG A 188 -8.02 -9.93 -15.90
CA ARG A 188 -7.81 -8.47 -15.78
C ARG A 188 -9.15 -7.78 -15.81
N VAL A 189 -9.33 -6.80 -14.95
CA VAL A 189 -10.51 -5.91 -15.00
C VAL A 189 -10.28 -4.83 -16.04
N THR A 190 -11.17 -4.74 -17.02
CA THR A 190 -11.04 -3.83 -18.18
C THR A 190 -11.74 -2.51 -18.00
N ASP A 191 -12.74 -2.44 -17.08
CA ASP A 191 -13.54 -1.23 -16.87
C ASP A 191 -14.06 -1.11 -15.43
N GLY A 192 -14.60 0.06 -15.08
CA GLY A 192 -15.13 0.39 -13.77
C GLY A 192 -14.06 0.81 -12.75
N ALA A 193 -14.46 0.91 -11.48
CA ALA A 193 -13.62 1.40 -10.37
C ALA A 193 -12.33 0.56 -10.15
N PHE A 194 -12.34 -0.70 -10.58
CA PHE A 194 -11.22 -1.63 -10.44
C PHE A 194 -10.47 -1.87 -11.75
N LYS A 195 -10.60 -0.99 -12.72
CA LYS A 195 -9.91 -1.10 -14.01
C LYS A 195 -8.40 -1.25 -13.82
N GLY A 196 -7.83 -2.29 -14.42
CA GLY A 196 -6.40 -2.61 -14.31
C GLY A 196 -6.07 -3.66 -13.25
N VAL A 197 -6.98 -3.98 -12.34
CA VAL A 197 -6.75 -5.04 -11.34
C VAL A 197 -6.56 -6.38 -12.02
N ILE A 198 -5.50 -7.08 -11.63
CA ILE A 198 -5.19 -8.44 -12.06
C ILE A 198 -5.32 -9.36 -10.86
N GLY A 199 -6.13 -10.40 -11.00
CA GLY A 199 -6.37 -11.34 -9.92
C GLY A 199 -7.17 -12.56 -10.36
N ARG A 200 -7.63 -13.35 -9.39
CA ARG A 200 -8.44 -14.56 -9.66
C ARG A 200 -9.92 -14.27 -9.45
N VAL A 201 -10.74 -14.76 -10.37
CA VAL A 201 -12.20 -14.69 -10.18
C VAL A 201 -12.60 -15.49 -8.95
N ALA A 202 -13.39 -14.89 -8.09
CA ALA A 202 -13.90 -15.50 -6.89
C ALA A 202 -15.40 -15.19 -6.74
N ARG A 203 -16.13 -16.07 -6.03
CA ARG A 203 -17.50 -15.83 -5.61
C ARG A 203 -17.56 -15.68 -4.10
N TRP A 204 -18.12 -14.57 -3.65
CA TRP A 204 -18.34 -14.30 -2.25
C TRP A 204 -19.76 -13.78 -2.02
N GLN A 205 -20.51 -14.38 -1.13
CA GLN A 205 -21.93 -14.05 -0.86
C GLN A 205 -22.78 -13.96 -2.14
N GLY A 206 -22.60 -14.91 -3.07
CA GLY A 206 -23.31 -14.94 -4.35
C GLY A 206 -22.80 -13.96 -5.41
N GLN A 207 -21.94 -13.02 -5.04
CA GLN A 207 -21.39 -11.99 -5.93
C GLN A 207 -20.05 -12.40 -6.55
N GLN A 208 -19.86 -12.02 -7.79
CA GLN A 208 -18.59 -12.19 -8.49
C GLN A 208 -17.63 -11.06 -8.11
N ARG A 209 -16.42 -11.42 -7.75
CA ARG A 209 -15.36 -10.52 -7.29
C ARG A 209 -14.03 -10.96 -7.87
N VAL A 210 -13.01 -10.09 -7.79
CA VAL A 210 -11.63 -10.42 -8.15
C VAL A 210 -10.78 -10.42 -6.89
N ALA A 211 -10.06 -11.51 -6.68
CA ALA A 211 -9.16 -11.68 -5.55
C ALA A 211 -7.71 -11.52 -5.99
N VAL A 212 -7.00 -10.59 -5.38
CA VAL A 212 -5.54 -10.44 -5.48
C VAL A 212 -4.94 -11.21 -4.32
N VAL A 213 -4.32 -12.34 -4.65
CA VAL A 213 -3.70 -13.24 -3.67
C VAL A 213 -2.21 -12.97 -3.63
N MET A 214 -1.74 -12.43 -2.54
CA MET A 214 -0.30 -12.33 -2.21
C MET A 214 0.00 -13.55 -1.33
N GLU A 215 0.63 -14.55 -1.93
CA GLU A 215 0.88 -15.84 -1.26
C GLU A 215 1.61 -15.64 0.07
N GLU A 216 1.18 -16.36 1.10
CA GLU A 216 1.71 -16.33 2.46
C GLU A 216 1.59 -14.97 3.19
N LEU A 217 0.97 -13.96 2.59
CA LEU A 217 0.87 -12.62 3.17
C LEU A 217 -0.59 -12.20 3.39
N VAL A 218 -1.30 -11.94 2.31
CA VAL A 218 -2.65 -11.38 2.36
C VAL A 218 -3.43 -11.69 1.08
N THR A 219 -4.73 -11.84 1.23
CA THR A 219 -5.68 -11.88 0.11
C THR A 219 -6.59 -10.66 0.19
N VAL A 220 -6.58 -9.84 -0.86
CA VAL A 220 -7.46 -8.68 -0.98
C VAL A 220 -8.48 -8.96 -2.08
N VAL A 221 -9.76 -8.82 -1.75
CA VAL A 221 -10.87 -9.12 -2.66
C VAL A 221 -11.63 -7.83 -2.95
N THR A 222 -11.84 -7.52 -4.23
CA THR A 222 -12.60 -6.34 -4.67
C THR A 222 -14.07 -6.41 -4.19
N ALA A 223 -14.80 -5.31 -4.31
CA ALA A 223 -16.24 -5.34 -4.36
C ALA A 223 -16.75 -6.12 -5.60
N TYR A 224 -18.06 -6.11 -5.84
CA TYR A 224 -18.64 -6.77 -7.02
C TYR A 224 -18.06 -6.22 -8.32
N VAL A 225 -17.69 -7.12 -9.24
CA VAL A 225 -17.22 -6.79 -10.59
C VAL A 225 -18.09 -7.52 -11.61
N PRO A 226 -18.76 -6.80 -12.55
CA PRO A 226 -19.54 -7.42 -13.61
C PRO A 226 -18.70 -8.33 -14.50
N SER A 227 -19.29 -9.43 -14.98
CA SER A 227 -18.58 -10.38 -15.86
C SER A 227 -18.14 -9.73 -17.20
N ALA A 228 -18.88 -8.73 -17.66
CA ALA A 228 -18.53 -7.98 -18.87
C ALA A 228 -17.20 -7.20 -18.75
N PHE A 229 -16.76 -6.91 -17.53
CA PHE A 229 -15.53 -6.18 -17.26
C PHE A 229 -14.32 -7.11 -17.03
N LEU A 230 -14.50 -8.41 -17.22
CA LEU A 230 -13.43 -9.39 -16.98
C LEU A 230 -12.89 -9.97 -18.27
N GLU A 231 -11.62 -9.71 -18.51
CA GLU A 231 -10.83 -10.31 -19.58
C GLU A 231 -10.03 -11.48 -19.02
N LYS A 232 -10.13 -12.65 -19.64
CA LYS A 232 -9.36 -13.84 -19.24
C LYS A 232 -7.90 -13.64 -19.63
N MET A 233 -7.01 -13.90 -18.71
CA MET A 233 -5.58 -13.95 -18.96
C MET A 233 -5.17 -15.41 -19.21
N ASN A 234 -4.58 -15.68 -20.36
CA ASN A 234 -3.92 -16.96 -20.62
C ASN A 234 -2.57 -16.93 -19.90
N ASN A 235 -2.31 -17.97 -19.14
CA ASN A 235 -1.00 -18.21 -18.54
C ASN A 235 -0.01 -18.66 -19.61
#